data_167c4dd08be80dad39274ff512969c7d
#
_entry.id   167c4dd08be80dad39274ff512969c7d
#
_cell.length_a   1.000
_cell.length_b   1.000
_cell.length_c   1.000
_cell.angle_alpha   90.00
_cell.angle_beta   90.00
_cell.angle_gamma   90.00
#
_symmetry.space_group_name_H-M   'P 1'
#
loop_
_entity.id
_entity.type
_entity.pdbx_description
1 polymer ?
#
loop_
_entity_poly.entity_id
_entity_poly.type
_entity_poly.pdbx_seq_one_letter_code
_entity_poly.pdbx_strand_id
1 'polypeptide(L)'
;MVSIIKCKIGVAKLPHFYYVENVELELFKRLGLAIALGLLVGIEREFSQRREGEPLFAGNRTFALLALLGTISGYLAAEISPFILLGALLIVGALIVSSYFLSVRTAGHFGTTTEVSALLTFLIGVMIATGELFFASVTTIALVTLLALKPSFKTLTGKISYEDIYATLKFAIISIVILPFLPNRNFGPLNVFNPAEIWLLVILVAGISFTGYVLVKIVGPQRSIPLIGLLGGLISSTAVAVSFAQRSKQNSDLARLLALGAIIASTTMFPRLLLEISAVNAALLPNIIFPLMSMMAAGLIAAGWFWRMERSRQPTTEMQFTNPFSIMPALKFALLFVLILFIAKAALDFIGTRALYFTAVLAGLTDVDAITLTVARLARESLAASTATRAIILAALSNTLMKGAIAFLLGTKIFGRQMGFALGLVLLVGVIAIVLV
;
A
#
# COMPACT_ATOMS: atom_id res chain seq x y z
N MET A 1 -19.56 -9.36 42.98
CA MET A 1 -19.90 -8.32 42.01
C MET A 1 -21.14 -8.65 41.17
N VAL A 2 -21.65 -9.88 41.20
CA VAL A 2 -22.88 -10.31 40.52
C VAL A 2 -24.16 -9.99 41.32
N SER A 3 -24.06 -9.73 42.61
CA SER A 3 -25.20 -9.49 43.53
C SER A 3 -25.73 -8.03 43.51
N ILE A 4 -25.03 -7.06 42.89
CA ILE A 4 -25.39 -5.63 42.95
C ILE A 4 -26.19 -5.18 41.70
N ILE A 5 -26.23 -5.98 40.63
CA ILE A 5 -26.95 -5.67 39.39
C ILE A 5 -28.43 -6.14 39.42
N LYS A 6 -28.78 -6.98 40.38
CA LYS A 6 -30.18 -7.51 40.52
C LYS A 6 -31.21 -6.52 41.09
N CYS A 7 -30.83 -5.27 41.42
CA CYS A 7 -31.72 -4.40 42.19
C CYS A 7 -32.19 -3.11 41.49
N LYS A 8 -32.05 -2.95 40.17
CA LYS A 8 -32.43 -1.67 39.52
C LYS A 8 -33.25 -1.73 38.23
N ILE A 9 -33.79 -2.89 37.86
CA ILE A 9 -34.78 -2.94 36.79
C ILE A 9 -36.00 -3.71 37.33
N GLY A 10 -37.07 -2.99 37.61
CA GLY A 10 -38.39 -3.56 37.99
C GLY A 10 -38.96 -4.34 36.81
N VAL A 11 -38.50 -5.56 36.60
CA VAL A 11 -39.11 -6.48 35.63
C VAL A 11 -40.16 -7.29 36.36
N ALA A 12 -41.44 -7.06 36.00
CA ALA A 12 -42.56 -7.86 36.37
C ALA A 12 -42.20 -9.36 36.23
N LYS A 13 -42.57 -10.17 37.25
CA LYS A 13 -42.41 -11.64 37.27
C LYS A 13 -43.04 -12.24 35.99
N LEU A 14 -42.24 -12.45 34.96
CA LEU A 14 -42.59 -13.32 33.84
C LEU A 14 -42.67 -14.77 34.39
N PRO A 15 -43.63 -15.60 33.96
CA PRO A 15 -43.77 -16.96 34.46
C PRO A 15 -42.53 -17.77 34.18
N HIS A 16 -42.11 -18.58 35.13
CA HIS A 16 -40.89 -19.41 35.13
C HIS A 16 -40.72 -20.23 33.85
N PHE A 17 -41.80 -20.58 33.19
CA PHE A 17 -41.83 -21.32 31.93
C PHE A 17 -41.24 -20.54 30.76
N TYR A 18 -41.50 -19.24 30.64
CA TYR A 18 -40.98 -18.38 29.55
C TYR A 18 -39.46 -18.13 29.68
N TYR A 19 -38.91 -18.20 30.87
CA TYR A 19 -37.49 -18.00 31.12
C TYR A 19 -36.66 -19.23 30.73
N VAL A 20 -37.18 -20.43 31.04
CA VAL A 20 -36.49 -21.72 30.74
C VAL A 20 -36.49 -21.93 29.20
N GLU A 21 -37.61 -21.69 28.53
CA GLU A 21 -37.74 -21.90 27.08
C GLU A 21 -36.82 -20.96 26.26
N ASN A 22 -36.61 -19.72 26.70
CA ASN A 22 -35.69 -18.78 26.05
C ASN A 22 -34.20 -19.15 26.29
N VAL A 23 -33.84 -19.69 27.45
CA VAL A 23 -32.45 -20.12 27.73
C VAL A 23 -32.09 -21.35 26.94
N GLU A 24 -33.00 -22.31 26.81
CA GLU A 24 -32.78 -23.51 26.01
C GLU A 24 -32.64 -23.18 24.53
N LEU A 25 -33.48 -22.32 23.98
CA LEU A 25 -33.42 -21.88 22.58
C LEU A 25 -32.14 -21.12 22.30
N GLU A 26 -31.67 -20.28 23.21
CA GLU A 26 -30.42 -19.53 23.05
C GLU A 26 -29.21 -20.47 23.08
N LEU A 27 -29.20 -21.47 23.94
CA LEU A 27 -28.15 -22.50 23.99
C LEU A 27 -28.11 -23.29 22.66
N PHE A 28 -29.27 -23.70 22.12
CA PHE A 28 -29.35 -24.39 20.83
C PHE A 28 -28.78 -23.53 19.69
N LYS A 29 -29.09 -22.23 19.66
CA LYS A 29 -28.52 -21.30 18.66
C LYS A 29 -27.00 -21.20 18.76
N ARG A 30 -26.46 -21.11 19.98
CA ARG A 30 -25.01 -21.06 20.22
C ARG A 30 -24.31 -22.35 19.80
N LEU A 31 -24.88 -23.52 20.11
CA LEU A 31 -24.37 -24.82 19.69
C LEU A 31 -24.41 -24.95 18.15
N GLY A 32 -25.51 -24.54 17.53
CA GLY A 32 -25.64 -24.50 16.07
C GLY A 32 -24.62 -23.59 15.40
N LEU A 33 -24.41 -22.41 15.95
CA LEU A 33 -23.39 -21.47 15.46
C LEU A 33 -21.97 -22.04 15.63
N ALA A 34 -21.67 -22.67 16.77
CA ALA A 34 -20.39 -23.31 17.00
C ALA A 34 -20.07 -24.40 15.96
N ILE A 35 -21.08 -25.24 15.67
CA ILE A 35 -20.94 -26.27 14.63
C ILE A 35 -20.70 -25.62 13.26
N ALA A 36 -21.48 -24.60 12.92
CA ALA A 36 -21.36 -23.90 11.62
C ALA A 36 -19.98 -23.23 11.43
N LEU A 37 -19.51 -22.50 12.44
CA LEU A 37 -18.21 -21.83 12.38
C LEU A 37 -17.06 -22.84 12.40
N GLY A 38 -17.15 -23.91 13.19
CA GLY A 38 -16.18 -24.99 13.21
C GLY A 38 -16.13 -25.75 11.88
N LEU A 39 -17.29 -26.04 11.27
CA LEU A 39 -17.35 -26.63 9.91
C LEU A 39 -16.70 -25.74 8.87
N LEU A 40 -16.90 -24.41 8.93
CA LEU A 40 -16.31 -23.47 7.98
C LEU A 40 -14.77 -23.53 8.02
N VAL A 41 -14.18 -23.57 9.22
CA VAL A 41 -12.72 -23.74 9.39
C VAL A 41 -12.28 -25.11 8.88
N GLY A 42 -13.04 -26.17 9.22
CA GLY A 42 -12.71 -27.55 8.85
C GLY A 42 -12.77 -27.77 7.34
N ILE A 43 -13.75 -27.21 6.64
CA ILE A 43 -13.88 -27.30 5.18
C ILE A 43 -12.64 -26.66 4.52
N GLU A 44 -12.23 -25.51 4.97
CA GLU A 44 -11.02 -24.85 4.44
C GLU A 44 -9.77 -25.73 4.68
N ARG A 45 -9.62 -26.28 5.89
CA ARG A 45 -8.49 -27.15 6.21
C ARG A 45 -8.45 -28.41 5.36
N GLU A 46 -9.57 -29.10 5.24
CA GLU A 46 -9.66 -30.31 4.41
C GLU A 46 -9.37 -30.00 2.94
N PHE A 47 -9.89 -28.88 2.42
CA PHE A 47 -9.63 -28.44 1.04
C PHE A 47 -8.14 -28.14 0.82
N SER A 48 -7.52 -27.39 1.74
CA SER A 48 -6.10 -27.04 1.67
C SER A 48 -5.18 -28.25 1.74
N GLN A 49 -5.44 -29.18 2.67
CA GLN A 49 -4.64 -30.40 2.85
C GLN A 49 -4.72 -31.33 1.64
N ARG A 50 -5.93 -31.53 1.07
CA ARG A 50 -6.10 -32.32 -0.16
C ARG A 50 -5.34 -31.71 -1.35
N ARG A 51 -5.34 -30.38 -1.47
CA ARG A 51 -4.63 -29.67 -2.54
C ARG A 51 -3.11 -29.77 -2.41
N GLU A 52 -2.59 -29.80 -1.20
CA GLU A 52 -1.15 -29.88 -0.91
C GLU A 52 -0.64 -31.33 -0.85
N GLY A 53 -1.51 -32.34 -0.92
CA GLY A 53 -1.14 -33.75 -0.78
C GLY A 53 -0.68 -34.10 0.63
N GLU A 54 -1.06 -33.27 1.63
CA GLU A 54 -0.70 -33.50 3.04
C GLU A 54 -1.66 -34.55 3.65
N PRO A 55 -1.17 -35.39 4.60
CA PRO A 55 -2.05 -36.32 5.31
C PRO A 55 -3.09 -35.53 6.12
N LEU A 56 -4.34 -36.01 6.06
CA LEU A 56 -5.48 -35.43 6.79
C LEU A 56 -5.27 -35.62 8.28
N PHE A 57 -4.81 -34.55 8.95
CA PHE A 57 -4.67 -34.50 10.40
C PHE A 57 -6.04 -34.41 11.11
N ALA A 58 -6.89 -33.49 10.66
CA ALA A 58 -8.22 -33.23 11.19
C ALA A 58 -9.15 -32.81 10.04
N GLY A 59 -10.23 -33.54 9.85
CA GLY A 59 -11.26 -33.20 8.88
C GLY A 59 -12.27 -32.19 9.42
N ASN A 60 -13.23 -31.80 8.56
CA ASN A 60 -14.30 -30.86 8.86
C ASN A 60 -15.07 -31.20 10.15
N ARG A 61 -15.29 -32.51 10.41
CA ARG A 61 -15.96 -32.98 11.65
C ARG A 61 -15.18 -32.65 12.92
N THR A 62 -13.86 -32.80 12.89
CA THR A 62 -12.99 -32.54 14.06
C THR A 62 -13.03 -31.08 14.46
N PHE A 63 -12.98 -30.17 13.51
CA PHE A 63 -13.06 -28.74 13.79
C PHE A 63 -14.45 -28.34 14.33
N ALA A 64 -15.53 -28.91 13.80
CA ALA A 64 -16.87 -28.72 14.34
C ALA A 64 -16.98 -29.21 15.80
N LEU A 65 -16.42 -30.39 16.11
CA LEU A 65 -16.39 -30.94 17.45
C LEU A 65 -15.52 -30.12 18.40
N LEU A 66 -14.41 -29.54 17.93
CA LEU A 66 -13.58 -28.64 18.75
C LEU A 66 -14.33 -27.34 19.12
N ALA A 67 -15.02 -26.73 18.17
CA ALA A 67 -15.85 -25.55 18.44
C ALA A 67 -16.98 -25.89 19.43
N LEU A 68 -17.63 -27.03 19.23
CA LEU A 68 -18.70 -27.51 20.10
C LEU A 68 -18.16 -27.78 21.52
N LEU A 69 -17.03 -28.46 21.65
CA LEU A 69 -16.36 -28.72 22.94
C LEU A 69 -15.99 -27.41 23.65
N GLY A 70 -15.46 -26.43 22.91
CA GLY A 70 -15.18 -25.10 23.45
C GLY A 70 -16.43 -24.41 23.98
N THR A 71 -17.54 -24.49 23.23
CA THR A 71 -18.80 -23.88 23.66
C THR A 71 -19.38 -24.59 24.92
N ILE A 72 -19.36 -25.92 24.94
CA ILE A 72 -19.84 -26.66 26.09
C ILE A 72 -18.95 -26.40 27.32
N SER A 73 -17.63 -26.45 27.15
CA SER A 73 -16.67 -26.21 28.24
C SER A 73 -16.79 -24.77 28.80
N GLY A 74 -16.98 -23.77 27.91
CA GLY A 74 -17.19 -22.39 28.34
C GLY A 74 -18.50 -22.20 29.09
N TYR A 75 -19.58 -22.84 28.64
CA TYR A 75 -20.88 -22.84 29.35
C TYR A 75 -20.78 -23.50 30.74
N LEU A 76 -20.22 -24.71 30.82
CA LEU A 76 -20.03 -25.42 32.08
C LEU A 76 -19.07 -24.68 33.02
N ALA A 77 -18.07 -23.99 32.48
CA ALA A 77 -17.14 -23.21 33.30
C ALA A 77 -17.86 -22.01 33.96
N ALA A 78 -18.81 -21.40 33.29
CA ALA A 78 -19.62 -20.30 33.83
C ALA A 78 -20.65 -20.78 34.89
N GLU A 79 -21.23 -21.97 34.71
CA GLU A 79 -22.29 -22.48 35.56
C GLU A 79 -21.74 -23.27 36.77
N ILE A 80 -20.65 -24.03 36.62
CA ILE A 80 -20.17 -24.97 37.63
C ILE A 80 -18.81 -24.53 38.19
N SER A 81 -17.77 -24.49 37.36
CA SER A 81 -16.42 -24.16 37.82
C SER A 81 -15.47 -23.79 36.66
N PRO A 82 -14.66 -22.73 36.80
CA PRO A 82 -13.66 -22.34 35.80
C PRO A 82 -12.60 -23.42 35.51
N PHE A 83 -12.41 -24.36 36.44
CA PHE A 83 -11.46 -25.47 36.28
C PHE A 83 -11.87 -26.42 35.14
N ILE A 84 -13.16 -26.49 34.78
CA ILE A 84 -13.65 -27.30 33.66
C ILE A 84 -13.04 -26.80 32.35
N LEU A 85 -13.02 -25.49 32.13
CA LEU A 85 -12.41 -24.91 30.93
C LEU A 85 -10.91 -25.15 30.87
N LEU A 86 -10.23 -25.00 32.01
CA LEU A 86 -8.80 -25.32 32.10
C LEU A 86 -8.52 -26.78 31.77
N GLY A 87 -9.31 -27.71 32.35
CA GLY A 87 -9.21 -29.14 32.06
C GLY A 87 -9.44 -29.47 30.59
N ALA A 88 -10.49 -28.89 29.98
CA ALA A 88 -10.78 -29.08 28.57
C ALA A 88 -9.65 -28.54 27.68
N LEU A 89 -9.12 -27.35 27.99
CA LEU A 89 -8.00 -26.75 27.27
C LEU A 89 -6.74 -27.61 27.35
N LEU A 90 -6.43 -28.18 28.52
CA LEU A 90 -5.29 -29.09 28.71
C LEU A 90 -5.47 -30.39 27.90
N ILE A 91 -6.66 -30.97 27.90
CA ILE A 91 -6.96 -32.17 27.10
C ILE A 91 -6.82 -31.89 25.60
N VAL A 92 -7.40 -30.78 25.10
CA VAL A 92 -7.29 -30.38 23.69
C VAL A 92 -5.84 -30.10 23.34
N GLY A 93 -5.10 -29.39 24.21
CA GLY A 93 -3.67 -29.12 24.01
C GLY A 93 -2.85 -30.42 23.97
N ALA A 94 -3.11 -31.37 24.85
CA ALA A 94 -2.44 -32.67 24.87
C ALA A 94 -2.72 -33.48 23.58
N LEU A 95 -3.97 -33.48 23.10
CA LEU A 95 -4.34 -34.13 21.85
C LEU A 95 -3.62 -33.49 20.67
N ILE A 96 -3.57 -32.15 20.62
CA ILE A 96 -2.88 -31.40 19.55
C ILE A 96 -1.38 -31.73 19.58
N VAL A 97 -0.72 -31.68 20.74
CA VAL A 97 0.71 -31.98 20.88
C VAL A 97 1.00 -33.43 20.48
N SER A 98 0.20 -34.39 20.96
CA SER A 98 0.37 -35.80 20.63
C SER A 98 0.25 -36.06 19.12
N SER A 99 -0.70 -35.43 18.50
CA SER A 99 -0.96 -35.54 17.09
C SER A 99 0.15 -34.90 16.25
N TYR A 100 0.63 -33.73 16.66
CA TYR A 100 1.79 -33.07 16.04
C TYR A 100 3.02 -33.99 16.10
N PHE A 101 3.31 -34.59 17.24
CA PHE A 101 4.45 -35.48 17.44
C PHE A 101 4.37 -36.71 16.52
N LEU A 102 3.16 -37.25 16.35
CA LEU A 102 2.92 -38.39 15.47
C LEU A 102 3.07 -37.98 13.98
N SER A 103 2.54 -36.82 13.61
CA SER A 103 2.64 -36.28 12.24
C SER A 103 4.08 -36.00 11.83
N VAL A 104 4.89 -35.43 12.71
CA VAL A 104 6.32 -35.19 12.47
C VAL A 104 7.07 -36.52 12.27
N ARG A 105 6.77 -37.52 13.08
CA ARG A 105 7.45 -38.85 13.01
C ARG A 105 7.08 -39.65 11.77
N THR A 106 5.82 -39.56 11.30
CA THR A 106 5.33 -40.39 10.21
C THR A 106 5.43 -39.72 8.84
N ALA A 107 5.19 -38.42 8.76
CA ALA A 107 5.09 -37.70 7.50
C ALA A 107 6.22 -36.66 7.27
N GLY A 108 7.09 -36.41 8.27
CA GLY A 108 8.18 -35.42 8.15
C GLY A 108 7.70 -33.97 8.00
N HIS A 109 6.43 -33.68 8.27
CA HIS A 109 5.86 -32.33 8.14
C HIS A 109 6.05 -31.52 9.42
N PHE A 110 6.67 -30.33 9.29
CA PHE A 110 6.99 -29.42 10.43
C PHE A 110 6.02 -28.23 10.54
N GLY A 111 4.90 -28.22 9.80
CA GLY A 111 3.95 -27.11 9.85
C GLY A 111 3.03 -27.18 11.05
N THR A 112 2.92 -26.09 11.85
CA THR A 112 2.03 -26.01 13.04
C THR A 112 0.70 -25.27 12.76
N THR A 113 0.42 -24.94 11.51
CA THR A 113 -0.75 -24.12 11.16
C THR A 113 -2.08 -24.81 11.48
N THR A 114 -2.15 -26.12 11.29
CA THR A 114 -3.36 -26.91 11.57
C THR A 114 -3.63 -27.00 13.06
N GLU A 115 -2.61 -27.20 13.85
CA GLU A 115 -2.63 -27.28 15.31
C GLU A 115 -3.10 -25.96 15.93
N VAL A 116 -2.53 -24.83 15.47
CA VAL A 116 -2.94 -23.50 15.90
C VAL A 116 -4.39 -23.21 15.48
N SER A 117 -4.81 -23.64 14.28
CA SER A 117 -6.19 -23.49 13.83
C SER A 117 -7.17 -24.29 14.70
N ALA A 118 -6.78 -25.49 15.12
CA ALA A 118 -7.58 -26.33 16.01
C ALA A 118 -7.77 -25.67 17.38
N LEU A 119 -6.69 -25.13 17.96
CA LEU A 119 -6.75 -24.38 19.22
C LEU A 119 -7.62 -23.14 19.12
N LEU A 120 -7.46 -22.35 18.05
CA LEU A 120 -8.28 -21.16 17.80
C LEU A 120 -9.75 -21.53 17.62
N THR A 121 -10.06 -22.65 16.97
CA THR A 121 -11.44 -23.12 16.80
C THR A 121 -12.09 -23.49 18.14
N PHE A 122 -11.35 -24.11 19.05
CA PHE A 122 -11.79 -24.36 20.43
C PHE A 122 -12.08 -23.04 21.15
N LEU A 123 -11.18 -22.04 21.06
CA LEU A 123 -11.35 -20.72 21.67
C LEU A 123 -12.53 -19.94 21.07
N ILE A 124 -12.79 -20.05 19.76
CA ILE A 124 -13.99 -19.52 19.11
C ILE A 124 -15.25 -20.10 19.75
N GLY A 125 -15.25 -21.40 20.04
CA GLY A 125 -16.33 -22.04 20.80
C GLY A 125 -16.53 -21.42 22.18
N VAL A 126 -15.44 -21.17 22.92
CA VAL A 126 -15.51 -20.50 24.22
C VAL A 126 -16.10 -19.08 24.10
N MET A 127 -15.71 -18.31 23.08
CA MET A 127 -16.27 -16.97 22.81
C MET A 127 -17.78 -17.04 22.55
N ILE A 128 -18.24 -18.07 21.85
CA ILE A 128 -19.69 -18.28 21.64
C ILE A 128 -20.41 -18.55 22.97
N ALA A 129 -19.82 -19.36 23.86
CA ALA A 129 -20.37 -19.63 25.17
C ALA A 129 -20.52 -18.37 26.03
N THR A 130 -19.55 -17.45 25.97
CA THR A 130 -19.57 -16.17 26.71
C THR A 130 -20.50 -15.13 26.10
N GLY A 131 -21.13 -15.42 24.95
CA GLY A 131 -22.04 -14.50 24.26
C GLY A 131 -21.38 -13.53 23.27
N GLU A 132 -20.06 -13.63 23.08
CA GLU A 132 -19.27 -12.78 22.19
C GLU A 132 -19.37 -13.25 20.72
N LEU A 133 -20.62 -13.34 20.20
CA LEU A 133 -20.92 -13.94 18.90
C LEU A 133 -20.28 -13.17 17.74
N PHE A 134 -20.23 -11.83 17.85
CA PHE A 134 -19.61 -10.97 16.84
C PHE A 134 -18.11 -11.25 16.74
N PHE A 135 -17.40 -11.25 17.86
CA PHE A 135 -15.96 -11.53 17.89
C PHE A 135 -15.64 -12.95 17.44
N ALA A 136 -16.44 -13.95 17.82
CA ALA A 136 -16.33 -15.33 17.36
C ALA A 136 -16.43 -15.42 15.82
N SER A 137 -17.43 -14.74 15.24
CA SER A 137 -17.63 -14.71 13.78
C SER A 137 -16.49 -14.00 13.05
N VAL A 138 -16.08 -12.82 13.52
CA VAL A 138 -14.95 -12.06 12.93
C VAL A 138 -13.65 -12.85 13.00
N THR A 139 -13.38 -13.48 14.15
CA THR A 139 -12.18 -14.33 14.34
C THR A 139 -12.20 -15.54 13.40
N THR A 140 -13.36 -16.17 13.21
CA THR A 140 -13.52 -17.28 12.26
C THR A 140 -13.25 -16.83 10.83
N ILE A 141 -13.85 -15.71 10.40
CA ILE A 141 -13.63 -15.17 9.05
C ILE A 141 -12.15 -14.83 8.84
N ALA A 142 -11.52 -14.17 9.81
CA ALA A 142 -10.09 -13.85 9.75
C ALA A 142 -9.23 -15.11 9.65
N LEU A 143 -9.52 -16.12 10.48
CA LEU A 143 -8.82 -17.41 10.47
C LEU A 143 -8.93 -18.09 9.11
N VAL A 144 -10.15 -18.29 8.61
CA VAL A 144 -10.43 -18.94 7.31
C VAL A 144 -9.75 -18.17 6.17
N THR A 145 -9.80 -16.83 6.19
CA THR A 145 -9.15 -15.99 5.18
C THR A 145 -7.63 -16.19 5.19
N LEU A 146 -7.00 -16.16 6.37
CA LEU A 146 -5.55 -16.38 6.49
C LEU A 146 -5.14 -17.78 6.01
N LEU A 147 -5.94 -18.79 6.31
CA LEU A 147 -5.70 -20.17 5.87
C LEU A 147 -5.87 -20.30 4.35
N ALA A 148 -6.93 -19.75 3.77
CA ALA A 148 -7.21 -19.78 2.33
C ALA A 148 -6.16 -19.03 1.50
N LEU A 149 -5.50 -18.02 2.08
CA LEU A 149 -4.43 -17.26 1.42
C LEU A 149 -3.07 -17.98 1.40
N LYS A 150 -2.91 -19.10 2.14
CA LYS A 150 -1.64 -19.87 2.21
C LYS A 150 -1.03 -20.18 0.84
N PRO A 151 -1.77 -20.69 -0.18
CA PRO A 151 -1.19 -20.96 -1.50
C PRO A 151 -0.75 -19.69 -2.22
N SER A 152 -1.52 -18.61 -2.08
CA SER A 152 -1.18 -17.30 -2.65
C SER A 152 0.09 -16.75 -2.02
N PHE A 153 0.24 -16.86 -0.70
CA PHE A 153 1.47 -16.50 0.01
C PHE A 153 2.66 -17.37 -0.42
N LYS A 154 2.49 -18.69 -0.58
CA LYS A 154 3.57 -19.59 -1.03
C LYS A 154 4.05 -19.25 -2.45
N THR A 155 3.14 -18.92 -3.35
CA THR A 155 3.46 -18.47 -4.71
C THR A 155 4.11 -17.08 -4.71
N LEU A 156 3.66 -16.18 -3.83
CA LEU A 156 4.28 -14.86 -3.63
C LEU A 156 5.69 -15.02 -3.02
N THR A 157 5.86 -15.85 -1.99
CA THR A 157 7.14 -16.05 -1.29
C THR A 157 8.20 -16.61 -2.23
N GLY A 158 7.83 -17.47 -3.18
CA GLY A 158 8.75 -17.96 -4.23
C GLY A 158 9.21 -16.86 -5.21
N LYS A 159 8.50 -15.72 -5.28
CA LYS A 159 8.85 -14.56 -6.11
C LYS A 159 9.45 -13.40 -5.30
N ILE A 160 9.37 -13.46 -3.97
CA ILE A 160 9.88 -12.44 -3.06
C ILE A 160 11.35 -12.73 -2.79
N SER A 161 12.22 -11.80 -3.13
CA SER A 161 13.64 -11.87 -2.79
C SER A 161 13.88 -11.35 -1.37
N TYR A 162 15.08 -11.65 -0.83
CA TYR A 162 15.50 -11.08 0.45
C TYR A 162 15.47 -9.55 0.43
N GLU A 163 15.81 -8.95 -0.70
CA GLU A 163 15.79 -7.51 -0.92
C GLU A 163 14.38 -6.92 -0.81
N ASP A 164 13.34 -7.67 -1.20
CA ASP A 164 11.95 -7.20 -1.09
C ASP A 164 11.47 -7.16 0.36
N ILE A 165 11.80 -8.21 1.13
CA ILE A 165 11.50 -8.26 2.56
C ILE A 165 12.20 -7.10 3.26
N TYR A 166 13.46 -6.88 2.93
CA TYR A 166 14.27 -5.81 3.51
C TYR A 166 13.73 -4.42 3.13
N ALA A 167 13.30 -4.23 1.87
CA ALA A 167 12.65 -3.00 1.43
C ALA A 167 11.33 -2.74 2.16
N THR A 168 10.50 -3.80 2.32
CA THR A 168 9.24 -3.72 3.04
C THR A 168 9.44 -3.38 4.51
N LEU A 169 10.40 -4.04 5.18
CA LEU A 169 10.75 -3.75 6.57
C LEU A 169 11.26 -2.32 6.76
N LYS A 170 12.14 -1.85 5.87
CA LYS A 170 12.60 -0.46 5.89
C LYS A 170 11.44 0.52 5.75
N PHE A 171 10.54 0.28 4.81
CA PHE A 171 9.36 1.13 4.61
C PHE A 171 8.43 1.10 5.84
N ALA A 172 8.21 -0.07 6.44
CA ALA A 172 7.42 -0.21 7.66
C ALA A 172 8.07 0.54 8.85
N ILE A 173 9.39 0.44 9.02
CA ILE A 173 10.13 1.18 10.06
C ILE A 173 9.96 2.70 9.87
N ILE A 174 10.17 3.19 8.66
CA ILE A 174 10.02 4.62 8.35
C ILE A 174 8.59 5.10 8.63
N SER A 175 7.58 4.29 8.24
CA SER A 175 6.18 4.70 8.28
C SER A 175 5.54 4.51 9.65
N ILE A 176 5.82 3.38 10.32
CA ILE A 176 5.10 2.97 11.54
C ILE A 176 5.92 3.26 12.79
N VAL A 177 7.25 3.04 12.72
CA VAL A 177 8.10 3.16 13.92
C VAL A 177 8.56 4.59 14.12
N ILE A 178 9.12 5.25 13.09
CA ILE A 178 9.75 6.57 13.26
C ILE A 178 8.71 7.68 13.41
N LEU A 179 7.64 7.67 12.64
CA LEU A 179 6.65 8.76 12.59
C LEU A 179 6.06 9.14 13.98
N PRO A 180 5.65 8.20 14.84
CA PRO A 180 5.06 8.54 16.14
C PRO A 180 6.02 9.24 17.12
N PHE A 181 7.34 9.09 16.93
CA PHE A 181 8.34 9.73 17.78
C PHE A 181 8.71 11.16 17.36
N LEU A 182 8.23 11.60 16.20
CA LEU A 182 8.54 12.93 15.68
C LEU A 182 7.57 13.97 16.23
N PRO A 183 8.09 15.10 16.77
CA PRO A 183 7.22 16.14 17.29
C PRO A 183 6.45 16.85 16.17
N ASN A 184 5.14 16.98 16.36
CA ASN A 184 4.26 17.69 15.42
C ASN A 184 4.10 19.16 15.84
N ARG A 185 5.19 19.92 15.72
CA ARG A 185 5.21 21.36 15.95
C ARG A 185 6.27 22.02 15.08
N ASN A 186 6.08 23.30 14.78
CA ASN A 186 7.00 24.05 13.95
C ASN A 186 8.23 24.53 14.75
N PHE A 187 9.41 24.44 14.16
CA PHE A 187 10.70 24.85 14.71
C PHE A 187 11.47 25.71 13.72
N GLY A 188 12.51 26.37 14.26
CA GLY A 188 13.52 27.09 13.50
C GLY A 188 13.08 28.46 12.97
N PRO A 189 13.97 29.13 12.23
CA PRO A 189 13.67 30.40 11.61
C PRO A 189 12.53 30.26 10.61
N LEU A 190 11.66 31.24 10.53
CA LEU A 190 10.46 31.31 9.69
C LEU A 190 9.38 30.23 10.02
N ASN A 191 9.52 29.49 11.13
CA ASN A 191 8.57 28.44 11.54
C ASN A 191 8.23 27.43 10.44
N VAL A 192 9.21 27.03 9.63
CA VAL A 192 9.00 26.15 8.47
C VAL A 192 9.31 24.68 8.73
N PHE A 193 10.02 24.37 9.81
CA PHE A 193 10.49 23.03 10.10
C PHE A 193 9.52 22.30 11.03
N ASN A 194 8.66 21.44 10.50
CA ASN A 194 7.84 20.50 11.26
C ASN A 194 8.31 19.08 11.00
N PRO A 195 8.98 18.42 11.95
CA PRO A 195 9.55 17.08 11.74
C PRO A 195 8.52 16.03 11.31
N ALA A 196 7.35 16.01 11.96
CA ALA A 196 6.31 15.04 11.65
C ALA A 196 5.72 15.25 10.25
N GLU A 197 5.43 16.49 9.86
CA GLU A 197 4.90 16.80 8.53
C GLU A 197 5.92 16.53 7.42
N ILE A 198 7.20 16.89 7.64
CA ILE A 198 8.28 16.61 6.69
C ILE A 198 8.44 15.09 6.53
N TRP A 199 8.39 14.34 7.65
CA TRP A 199 8.50 12.89 7.61
C TRP A 199 7.30 12.23 6.92
N LEU A 200 6.09 12.75 7.12
CA LEU A 200 4.90 12.29 6.41
C LEU A 200 5.04 12.45 4.89
N LEU A 201 5.65 13.53 4.42
CA LEU A 201 5.94 13.73 3.00
C LEU A 201 6.98 12.70 2.49
N VAL A 202 7.99 12.38 3.29
CA VAL A 202 8.95 11.29 2.97
C VAL A 202 8.21 9.95 2.83
N ILE A 203 7.30 9.64 3.76
CA ILE A 203 6.49 8.41 3.70
C ILE A 203 5.60 8.41 2.45
N LEU A 204 4.97 9.54 2.11
CA LEU A 204 4.13 9.66 0.92
C LEU A 204 4.91 9.34 -0.36
N VAL A 205 6.04 10.01 -0.56
CA VAL A 205 6.87 9.82 -1.76
C VAL A 205 7.50 8.41 -1.80
N ALA A 206 7.99 7.93 -0.65
CA ALA A 206 8.50 6.56 -0.53
C ALA A 206 7.42 5.51 -0.78
N GLY A 207 6.18 5.75 -0.31
CA GLY A 207 5.03 4.88 -0.51
C GLY A 207 4.61 4.78 -1.98
N ILE A 208 4.57 5.90 -2.70
CA ILE A 208 4.31 5.91 -4.14
C ILE A 208 5.40 5.12 -4.88
N SER A 209 6.67 5.35 -4.54
CA SER A 209 7.80 4.63 -5.14
C SER A 209 7.78 3.13 -4.83
N PHE A 210 7.48 2.76 -3.57
CA PHE A 210 7.36 1.36 -3.14
C PHE A 210 6.20 0.64 -3.85
N THR A 211 5.04 1.29 -3.96
CA THR A 211 3.89 0.74 -4.69
C THR A 211 4.23 0.48 -6.16
N GLY A 212 4.92 1.42 -6.81
CA GLY A 212 5.40 1.26 -8.18
C GLY A 212 6.34 0.06 -8.31
N TYR A 213 7.29 -0.10 -7.37
CA TYR A 213 8.20 -1.25 -7.34
C TYR A 213 7.45 -2.60 -7.20
N VAL A 214 6.50 -2.68 -6.28
CA VAL A 214 5.68 -3.89 -6.08
C VAL A 214 4.90 -4.24 -7.34
N LEU A 215 4.30 -3.24 -8.00
CA LEU A 215 3.56 -3.43 -9.25
C LEU A 215 4.46 -3.97 -10.37
N VAL A 216 5.67 -3.41 -10.55
CA VAL A 216 6.66 -3.94 -11.52
C VAL A 216 6.96 -5.41 -11.23
N LYS A 217 7.13 -5.78 -9.98
CA LYS A 217 7.45 -7.15 -9.58
C LYS A 217 6.29 -8.14 -9.79
N ILE A 218 5.06 -7.72 -9.55
CA ILE A 218 3.87 -8.56 -9.74
C ILE A 218 3.58 -8.79 -11.23
N VAL A 219 3.64 -7.73 -12.02
CA VAL A 219 3.33 -7.76 -13.47
C VAL A 219 4.45 -8.42 -14.28
N GLY A 220 5.67 -8.41 -13.78
CA GLY A 220 6.86 -9.01 -14.40
C GLY A 220 7.57 -8.06 -15.38
N PRO A 221 8.92 -8.13 -15.45
CA PRO A 221 9.73 -7.23 -16.28
C PRO A 221 9.62 -7.51 -17.79
N GLN A 222 9.09 -8.69 -18.17
CA GLN A 222 9.04 -9.17 -19.55
C GLN A 222 7.90 -8.59 -20.40
N ARG A 223 7.02 -7.77 -19.80
CA ARG A 223 5.95 -7.12 -20.56
C ARG A 223 6.46 -5.88 -21.29
N SER A 224 5.71 -5.41 -22.27
CA SER A 224 6.11 -4.36 -23.20
C SER A 224 6.76 -3.12 -22.52
N ILE A 225 7.78 -2.53 -23.13
CA ILE A 225 8.48 -1.34 -22.66
C ILE A 225 7.55 -0.19 -22.22
N PRO A 226 6.39 0.03 -22.86
CA PRO A 226 5.38 1.00 -22.41
C PRO A 226 4.86 0.75 -20.99
N LEU A 227 4.61 -0.52 -20.63
CA LEU A 227 4.16 -0.88 -19.29
C LEU A 227 5.28 -0.64 -18.25
N ILE A 228 6.51 -0.96 -18.62
CA ILE A 228 7.69 -0.65 -17.81
C ILE A 228 7.85 0.86 -17.63
N GLY A 229 7.61 1.64 -18.70
CA GLY A 229 7.59 3.10 -18.64
C GLY A 229 6.55 3.62 -17.65
N LEU A 230 5.32 3.08 -17.69
CA LEU A 230 4.24 3.45 -16.78
C LEU A 230 4.61 3.16 -15.31
N LEU A 231 4.96 1.91 -14.99
CA LEU A 231 5.26 1.48 -13.63
C LEU A 231 6.56 2.09 -13.09
N GLY A 232 7.60 2.16 -13.92
CA GLY A 232 8.85 2.84 -13.57
C GLY A 232 8.68 4.35 -13.40
N GLY A 233 7.80 4.97 -14.18
CA GLY A 233 7.44 6.38 -14.07
C GLY A 233 6.78 6.76 -12.74
N LEU A 234 6.04 5.82 -12.11
CA LEU A 234 5.52 5.99 -10.75
C LEU A 234 6.65 6.04 -9.70
N ILE A 235 7.76 5.36 -9.96
CA ILE A 235 8.93 5.35 -9.09
C ILE A 235 9.77 6.62 -9.32
N SER A 236 10.23 6.82 -10.55
CA SER A 236 11.04 7.98 -10.97
C SER A 236 11.04 8.12 -12.48
N SER A 237 10.24 9.07 -12.97
CA SER A 237 10.17 9.35 -14.41
C SER A 237 11.51 9.88 -14.98
N THR A 238 12.31 10.57 -14.18
CA THR A 238 13.65 11.04 -14.58
C THR A 238 14.63 9.87 -14.69
N ALA A 239 14.62 8.94 -13.74
CA ALA A 239 15.47 7.74 -13.79
C ALA A 239 15.13 6.87 -15.01
N VAL A 240 13.83 6.71 -15.34
CA VAL A 240 13.39 6.00 -16.56
C VAL A 240 13.91 6.72 -17.81
N ALA A 241 13.77 8.05 -17.89
CA ALA A 241 14.24 8.83 -19.03
C ALA A 241 15.75 8.66 -19.25
N VAL A 242 16.57 8.72 -18.19
CA VAL A 242 18.02 8.49 -18.25
C VAL A 242 18.33 7.06 -18.70
N SER A 243 17.73 6.06 -18.05
CA SER A 243 17.97 4.65 -18.35
C SER A 243 17.62 4.32 -19.81
N PHE A 244 16.46 4.78 -20.29
CA PHE A 244 16.00 4.51 -21.64
C PHE A 244 16.82 5.28 -22.69
N ALA A 245 17.25 6.51 -22.40
CA ALA A 245 18.15 7.26 -23.25
C ALA A 245 19.49 6.52 -23.45
N GLN A 246 20.11 6.07 -22.38
CA GLN A 246 21.36 5.30 -22.43
C GLN A 246 21.19 3.97 -23.19
N ARG A 247 20.09 3.23 -22.93
CA ARG A 247 19.79 1.98 -23.64
C ARG A 247 19.53 2.18 -25.12
N SER A 248 18.95 3.32 -25.51
CA SER A 248 18.74 3.65 -26.93
C SER A 248 20.07 3.74 -27.70
N LYS A 249 21.18 4.11 -27.04
CA LYS A 249 22.52 4.09 -27.65
C LYS A 249 23.09 2.67 -27.78
N GLN A 250 22.77 1.79 -26.84
CA GLN A 250 23.21 0.40 -26.88
C GLN A 250 22.44 -0.43 -27.92
N ASN A 251 21.13 -0.14 -28.08
CA ASN A 251 20.23 -0.84 -28.97
C ASN A 251 19.40 0.17 -29.79
N SER A 252 19.96 0.63 -30.91
CA SER A 252 19.33 1.63 -31.77
C SER A 252 17.96 1.21 -32.33
N ASP A 253 17.75 -0.10 -32.55
CA ASP A 253 16.49 -0.65 -33.07
C ASP A 253 15.33 -0.50 -32.06
N LEU A 254 15.65 -0.48 -30.78
CA LEU A 254 14.68 -0.24 -29.71
C LEU A 254 14.46 1.24 -29.39
N ALA A 255 15.21 2.15 -30.01
CA ALA A 255 15.22 3.58 -29.65
C ALA A 255 13.82 4.21 -29.66
N ARG A 256 12.97 3.85 -30.62
CA ARG A 256 11.61 4.37 -30.74
C ARG A 256 10.71 3.87 -29.61
N LEU A 257 10.78 2.56 -29.32
CA LEU A 257 9.96 1.95 -28.28
C LEU A 257 10.41 2.41 -26.88
N LEU A 258 11.73 2.58 -26.67
CA LEU A 258 12.28 3.18 -25.46
C LEU A 258 11.83 4.63 -25.28
N ALA A 259 11.78 5.43 -26.37
CA ALA A 259 11.25 6.78 -26.34
C ALA A 259 9.76 6.77 -25.92
N LEU A 260 8.96 5.89 -26.50
CA LEU A 260 7.55 5.72 -26.10
C LEU A 260 7.42 5.41 -24.60
N GLY A 261 8.20 4.47 -24.07
CA GLY A 261 8.21 4.16 -22.63
C GLY A 261 8.63 5.37 -21.77
N ALA A 262 9.62 6.16 -22.21
CA ALA A 262 10.06 7.36 -21.53
C ALA A 262 9.02 8.50 -21.57
N ILE A 263 8.26 8.63 -22.68
CA ILE A 263 7.13 9.57 -22.79
C ILE A 263 6.04 9.18 -21.80
N ILE A 264 5.67 7.90 -21.73
CA ILE A 264 4.69 7.39 -20.77
C ILE A 264 5.17 7.66 -19.35
N ALA A 265 6.43 7.33 -19.02
CA ALA A 265 7.01 7.58 -17.70
C ALA A 265 6.99 9.08 -17.33
N SER A 266 7.27 9.96 -18.29
CA SER A 266 7.21 11.40 -18.07
C SER A 266 5.79 11.90 -17.83
N THR A 267 4.81 11.27 -18.48
CA THR A 267 3.40 11.63 -18.35
C THR A 267 2.82 11.17 -16.99
N THR A 268 3.31 10.09 -16.40
CA THR A 268 2.88 9.64 -15.06
C THR A 268 3.26 10.60 -13.93
N MET A 269 4.12 11.56 -14.19
CA MET A 269 4.42 12.64 -13.24
C MET A 269 3.14 13.43 -12.87
N PHE A 270 2.25 13.71 -13.81
CA PHE A 270 1.09 14.58 -13.57
C PHE A 270 0.07 13.99 -12.60
N PRO A 271 -0.40 12.74 -12.74
CA PRO A 271 -1.29 12.13 -11.74
C PRO A 271 -0.60 11.98 -10.38
N ARG A 272 0.73 11.75 -10.32
CA ARG A 272 1.48 11.70 -9.07
C ARG A 272 1.45 13.07 -8.36
N LEU A 273 1.72 14.17 -9.08
CA LEU A 273 1.61 15.52 -8.52
C LEU A 273 0.21 15.82 -8.00
N LEU A 274 -0.85 15.40 -8.70
CA LEU A 274 -2.23 15.56 -8.22
C LEU A 274 -2.48 14.79 -6.92
N LEU A 275 -1.96 13.56 -6.79
CA LEU A 275 -2.04 12.77 -5.57
C LEU A 275 -1.31 13.46 -4.40
N GLU A 276 -0.10 13.96 -4.63
CA GLU A 276 0.70 14.68 -3.64
C GLU A 276 -0.02 15.96 -3.18
N ILE A 277 -0.52 16.77 -4.12
CA ILE A 277 -1.28 17.98 -3.81
C ILE A 277 -2.55 17.63 -3.03
N SER A 278 -3.27 16.58 -3.41
CA SER A 278 -4.49 16.15 -2.71
C SER A 278 -4.22 15.76 -1.25
N ALA A 279 -3.08 15.12 -0.99
CA ALA A 279 -2.68 14.70 0.35
C ALA A 279 -2.25 15.89 1.24
N VAL A 280 -1.61 16.92 0.65
CA VAL A 280 -1.09 18.07 1.40
C VAL A 280 -2.11 19.21 1.46
N ASN A 281 -2.75 19.56 0.37
CA ASN A 281 -3.71 20.67 0.27
C ASN A 281 -4.77 20.41 -0.80
N ALA A 282 -5.81 19.65 -0.46
CA ALA A 282 -6.91 19.34 -1.37
C ALA A 282 -7.66 20.59 -1.87
N ALA A 283 -7.65 21.71 -1.13
CA ALA A 283 -8.29 22.96 -1.54
C ALA A 283 -7.62 23.60 -2.77
N LEU A 284 -6.37 23.21 -3.10
CA LEU A 284 -5.67 23.69 -4.30
C LEU A 284 -6.08 22.95 -5.57
N LEU A 285 -6.68 21.74 -5.45
CA LEU A 285 -7.04 20.90 -6.59
C LEU A 285 -7.89 21.59 -7.65
N PRO A 286 -8.95 22.34 -7.32
CA PRO A 286 -9.79 22.99 -8.34
C PRO A 286 -9.00 23.90 -9.27
N ASN A 287 -7.95 24.54 -8.78
CA ASN A 287 -7.13 25.48 -9.57
C ASN A 287 -6.07 24.79 -10.43
N ILE A 288 -5.59 23.60 -10.02
CA ILE A 288 -4.43 22.96 -10.66
C ILE A 288 -4.79 21.71 -11.47
N ILE A 289 -5.96 21.11 -11.24
CA ILE A 289 -6.36 19.87 -11.92
C ILE A 289 -6.43 20.06 -13.43
N PHE A 290 -7.04 21.14 -13.91
CA PHE A 290 -7.17 21.41 -15.34
C PHE A 290 -5.81 21.61 -16.03
N PRO A 291 -4.88 22.45 -15.53
CA PRO A 291 -3.53 22.55 -16.08
C PRO A 291 -2.78 21.23 -16.14
N LEU A 292 -2.71 20.49 -15.04
CA LEU A 292 -1.95 19.22 -14.99
C LEU A 292 -2.60 18.14 -15.86
N MET A 293 -3.92 18.04 -15.88
CA MET A 293 -4.65 17.09 -16.72
C MET A 293 -4.51 17.41 -18.21
N SER A 294 -4.48 18.70 -18.60
CA SER A 294 -4.24 19.10 -20.00
C SER A 294 -2.81 18.74 -20.46
N MET A 295 -1.80 18.96 -19.60
CA MET A 295 -0.42 18.53 -19.86
C MET A 295 -0.31 17.01 -19.94
N MET A 296 -1.00 16.28 -19.05
CA MET A 296 -1.09 14.82 -19.11
C MET A 296 -1.73 14.35 -20.41
N ALA A 297 -2.86 14.96 -20.80
CA ALA A 297 -3.54 14.61 -22.05
C ALA A 297 -2.63 14.82 -23.27
N ALA A 298 -1.87 15.92 -23.32
CA ALA A 298 -0.88 16.16 -24.36
C ALA A 298 0.17 15.05 -24.43
N GLY A 299 0.71 14.62 -23.28
CA GLY A 299 1.65 13.52 -23.20
C GLY A 299 1.04 12.18 -23.64
N LEU A 300 -0.20 11.88 -23.21
CA LEU A 300 -0.91 10.66 -23.62
C LEU A 300 -1.25 10.64 -25.11
N ILE A 301 -1.63 11.77 -25.68
CA ILE A 301 -1.88 11.91 -27.13
C ILE A 301 -0.59 11.61 -27.90
N ALA A 302 0.53 12.19 -27.49
CA ALA A 302 1.82 11.91 -28.10
C ALA A 302 2.23 10.43 -27.94
N ALA A 303 2.05 9.86 -26.74
CA ALA A 303 2.31 8.44 -26.50
C ALA A 303 1.43 7.54 -27.39
N GLY A 304 0.13 7.83 -27.47
CA GLY A 304 -0.82 7.10 -28.33
C GLY A 304 -0.48 7.17 -29.81
N TRP A 305 0.00 8.33 -30.25
CA TRP A 305 0.49 8.51 -31.63
C TRP A 305 1.67 7.58 -31.91
N PHE A 306 2.72 7.62 -31.05
CA PHE A 306 3.89 6.77 -31.23
C PHE A 306 3.59 5.29 -31.03
N TRP A 307 2.70 4.92 -30.13
CA TRP A 307 2.24 3.55 -29.94
C TRP A 307 1.63 2.98 -31.23
N ARG A 308 0.76 3.75 -31.91
CA ARG A 308 0.16 3.30 -33.16
C ARG A 308 1.19 3.06 -34.26
N MET A 309 2.27 3.83 -34.26
CA MET A 309 3.37 3.67 -35.21
C MET A 309 4.25 2.44 -34.94
N GLU A 310 4.32 1.98 -33.69
CA GLU A 310 5.23 0.90 -33.28
C GLU A 310 4.54 -0.46 -33.04
N ARG A 311 3.22 -0.55 -33.19
CA ARG A 311 2.40 -1.72 -32.83
C ARG A 311 2.81 -3.04 -33.53
N SER A 312 3.63 -2.98 -34.58
CA SER A 312 4.06 -4.13 -35.39
C SER A 312 5.38 -4.76 -34.93
N ARG A 313 6.09 -4.20 -33.94
CA ARG A 313 7.42 -4.65 -33.56
C ARG A 313 7.45 -5.11 -32.09
N GLN A 314 7.69 -6.42 -31.88
CA GLN A 314 7.88 -6.94 -30.52
C GLN A 314 9.36 -6.88 -30.12
N PRO A 315 9.70 -6.30 -28.97
CA PRO A 315 11.07 -6.34 -28.44
C PRO A 315 11.36 -7.67 -27.75
N THR A 316 12.54 -8.21 -27.97
CA THR A 316 13.02 -9.47 -27.41
C THR A 316 13.93 -9.32 -26.17
N THR A 317 14.15 -8.10 -25.72
CA THR A 317 15.17 -7.83 -24.68
C THR A 317 14.55 -7.75 -23.29
N GLU A 318 15.05 -8.53 -22.34
CA GLU A 318 14.70 -8.48 -20.90
C GLU A 318 15.29 -7.25 -20.22
N MET A 319 14.47 -6.55 -19.43
CA MET A 319 14.94 -5.43 -18.59
C MET A 319 15.01 -5.85 -17.13
N GLN A 320 16.18 -5.65 -16.52
CA GLN A 320 16.36 -5.81 -15.08
C GLN A 320 16.08 -4.50 -14.36
N PHE A 321 15.16 -4.54 -13.39
CA PHE A 321 14.91 -3.43 -12.48
C PHE A 321 15.67 -3.69 -11.18
N THR A 322 16.54 -2.75 -10.81
CA THR A 322 17.14 -2.73 -9.48
C THR A 322 16.12 -2.20 -8.47
N ASN A 323 16.18 -2.73 -7.24
CA ASN A 323 15.33 -2.27 -6.16
C ASN A 323 15.56 -0.76 -5.88
N PRO A 324 14.58 0.13 -6.15
CA PRO A 324 14.75 1.57 -5.98
C PRO A 324 14.60 2.01 -4.52
N PHE A 325 14.17 1.10 -3.63
CA PHE A 325 13.87 1.46 -2.25
C PHE A 325 15.16 1.55 -1.42
N SER A 326 15.68 2.76 -1.29
CA SER A 326 16.82 3.10 -0.46
C SER A 326 16.44 4.23 0.51
N ILE A 327 16.86 4.12 1.77
CA ILE A 327 16.65 5.18 2.78
C ILE A 327 17.43 6.45 2.43
N MET A 328 18.59 6.30 1.80
CA MET A 328 19.45 7.42 1.47
C MET A 328 18.81 8.42 0.48
N PRO A 329 18.13 8.01 -0.60
CA PRO A 329 17.33 8.92 -1.41
C PRO A 329 16.21 9.61 -0.62
N ALA A 330 15.52 8.91 0.29
CA ALA A 330 14.48 9.50 1.11
C ALA A 330 15.04 10.57 2.08
N LEU A 331 16.19 10.33 2.70
CA LEU A 331 16.88 11.33 3.54
C LEU A 331 17.39 12.52 2.73
N LYS A 332 17.98 12.28 1.56
CA LYS A 332 18.40 13.36 0.64
C LYS A 332 17.19 14.18 0.19
N PHE A 333 16.05 13.51 -0.07
CA PHE A 333 14.80 14.18 -0.39
C PHE A 333 14.31 15.05 0.78
N ALA A 334 14.32 14.54 2.02
CA ALA A 334 13.93 15.30 3.20
C ALA A 334 14.81 16.55 3.39
N LEU A 335 16.13 16.40 3.25
CA LEU A 335 17.07 17.52 3.34
C LEU A 335 16.82 18.55 2.23
N LEU A 336 16.66 18.09 0.98
CA LEU A 336 16.35 18.95 -0.15
C LEU A 336 15.02 19.68 0.04
N PHE A 337 13.99 18.95 0.53
CA PHE A 337 12.67 19.52 0.81
C PHE A 337 12.75 20.64 1.85
N VAL A 338 13.46 20.43 2.98
CA VAL A 338 13.65 21.45 4.01
C VAL A 338 14.37 22.66 3.43
N LEU A 339 15.42 22.45 2.64
CA LEU A 339 16.15 23.53 1.98
C LEU A 339 15.26 24.34 1.04
N ILE A 340 14.46 23.65 0.20
CA ILE A 340 13.54 24.29 -0.73
C ILE A 340 12.44 25.05 0.03
N LEU A 341 11.88 24.45 1.10
CA LEU A 341 10.88 25.09 1.95
C LEU A 341 11.44 26.39 2.57
N PHE A 342 12.67 26.33 3.07
CA PHE A 342 13.35 27.50 3.65
C PHE A 342 13.58 28.58 2.59
N ILE A 343 14.12 28.22 1.41
CA ILE A 343 14.38 29.17 0.32
C ILE A 343 13.06 29.78 -0.18
N ALA A 344 12.02 28.97 -0.35
CA ALA A 344 10.71 29.43 -0.83
C ALA A 344 10.07 30.42 0.17
N LYS A 345 10.13 30.11 1.46
CA LYS A 345 9.59 31.00 2.52
C LYS A 345 10.41 32.29 2.63
N ALA A 346 11.74 32.19 2.62
CA ALA A 346 12.62 33.37 2.61
C ALA A 346 12.38 34.22 1.36
N ALA A 347 12.23 33.59 0.18
CA ALA A 347 11.94 34.31 -1.07
C ALA A 347 10.61 35.08 -0.99
N LEU A 348 9.58 34.46 -0.40
CA LEU A 348 8.29 35.13 -0.18
C LEU A 348 8.40 36.32 0.74
N ASP A 349 9.12 36.16 1.88
CA ASP A 349 9.21 37.18 2.92
C ASP A 349 10.11 38.37 2.49
N PHE A 350 11.22 38.11 1.76
CA PHE A 350 12.22 39.14 1.41
C PHE A 350 12.05 39.73 0.00
N ILE A 351 11.59 38.98 -1.01
CA ILE A 351 11.59 39.41 -2.40
C ILE A 351 10.19 39.39 -3.01
N GLY A 352 9.24 38.74 -2.32
CA GLY A 352 7.87 38.57 -2.77
C GLY A 352 7.69 37.42 -3.80
N THR A 353 6.54 37.39 -4.46
CA THR A 353 6.10 36.25 -5.29
C THR A 353 6.97 35.95 -6.51
N ARG A 354 7.74 36.93 -7.01
CA ARG A 354 8.61 36.72 -8.20
C ARG A 354 9.78 35.77 -7.92
N ALA A 355 10.36 35.80 -6.73
CA ALA A 355 11.47 34.89 -6.37
C ALA A 355 11.01 33.44 -6.23
N LEU A 356 9.75 33.19 -5.84
CA LEU A 356 9.19 31.86 -5.77
C LEU A 356 9.18 31.16 -7.14
N TYR A 357 8.86 31.89 -8.20
CA TYR A 357 8.87 31.33 -9.56
C TYR A 357 10.27 30.91 -10.01
N PHE A 358 11.28 31.72 -9.67
CA PHE A 358 12.67 31.37 -9.95
C PHE A 358 13.10 30.09 -9.19
N THR A 359 12.75 30.00 -7.92
CA THR A 359 13.00 28.79 -7.12
C THR A 359 12.27 27.58 -7.67
N ALA A 360 11.02 27.73 -8.14
CA ALA A 360 10.25 26.67 -8.75
C ALA A 360 10.91 26.13 -10.03
N VAL A 361 11.43 27.02 -10.87
CA VAL A 361 12.18 26.63 -12.08
C VAL A 361 13.43 25.84 -11.71
N LEU A 362 14.27 26.35 -10.80
CA LEU A 362 15.52 25.71 -10.42
C LEU A 362 15.29 24.34 -9.75
N ALA A 363 14.35 24.27 -8.81
CA ALA A 363 14.01 23.02 -8.14
C ALA A 363 13.42 21.99 -9.12
N GLY A 364 12.55 22.45 -10.02
CA GLY A 364 11.96 21.59 -11.05
C GLY A 364 12.98 20.93 -11.99
N LEU A 365 14.15 21.53 -12.22
CA LEU A 365 15.22 20.89 -13.00
C LEU A 365 15.71 19.59 -12.35
N THR A 366 15.72 19.53 -11.03
CA THR A 366 16.20 18.36 -10.27
C THR A 366 15.06 17.43 -9.89
N ASP A 367 14.03 17.97 -9.23
CA ASP A 367 12.88 17.22 -8.75
C ASP A 367 11.65 18.14 -8.63
N VAL A 368 10.56 17.73 -9.24
CA VAL A 368 9.31 18.50 -9.20
C VAL A 368 8.51 18.22 -7.93
N ASP A 369 8.68 17.05 -7.29
CA ASP A 369 7.88 16.63 -6.15
C ASP A 369 8.14 17.54 -4.93
N ALA A 370 9.40 17.76 -4.60
CA ALA A 370 9.80 18.56 -3.45
C ALA A 370 9.24 19.98 -3.51
N ILE A 371 9.36 20.66 -4.65
CA ILE A 371 8.82 22.02 -4.80
C ILE A 371 7.29 22.04 -4.83
N THR A 372 6.65 21.05 -5.43
CA THR A 372 5.19 20.93 -5.45
C THR A 372 4.62 20.79 -4.04
N LEU A 373 5.18 19.88 -3.23
CA LEU A 373 4.78 19.69 -1.84
C LEU A 373 5.00 20.95 -1.00
N THR A 374 6.15 21.63 -1.20
CA THR A 374 6.47 22.88 -0.54
C THR A 374 5.46 23.98 -0.87
N VAL A 375 5.19 24.22 -2.14
CA VAL A 375 4.27 25.24 -2.60
C VAL A 375 2.83 24.93 -2.19
N ALA A 376 2.41 23.67 -2.28
CA ALA A 376 1.09 23.23 -1.83
C ALA A 376 0.88 23.46 -0.33
N ARG A 377 1.93 23.26 0.48
CA ARG A 377 1.91 23.58 1.91
C ARG A 377 1.81 25.09 2.16
N LEU A 378 2.64 25.89 1.50
CA LEU A 378 2.60 27.36 1.65
C LEU A 378 1.23 27.92 1.24
N ALA A 379 0.56 27.30 0.26
CA ALA A 379 -0.78 27.70 -0.16
C ALA A 379 -1.87 27.44 0.91
N ARG A 380 -1.59 26.59 1.92
CA ARG A 380 -2.49 26.45 3.08
C ARG A 380 -2.34 27.61 4.08
N GLU A 381 -1.17 28.22 4.14
CA GLU A 381 -0.81 29.18 5.19
C GLU A 381 -0.95 30.64 4.73
N SER A 382 -0.39 30.99 3.58
CA SER A 382 -0.22 32.39 3.20
C SER A 382 -0.15 32.69 1.71
N LEU A 383 0.03 31.67 0.86
CA LEU A 383 0.22 31.88 -0.58
C LEU A 383 -1.09 31.84 -1.33
N ALA A 384 -1.33 32.81 -2.23
CA ALA A 384 -2.51 32.80 -3.10
C ALA A 384 -2.52 31.55 -4.01
N ALA A 385 -3.69 30.93 -4.18
CA ALA A 385 -3.85 29.71 -4.96
C ALA A 385 -3.36 29.85 -6.41
N SER A 386 -3.58 31.00 -7.07
CA SER A 386 -3.08 31.27 -8.43
C SER A 386 -1.56 31.32 -8.48
N THR A 387 -0.91 31.94 -7.50
CA THR A 387 0.56 31.98 -7.40
C THR A 387 1.14 30.57 -7.18
N ALA A 388 0.52 29.79 -6.31
CA ALA A 388 0.91 28.39 -6.06
C ALA A 388 0.77 27.54 -7.33
N THR A 389 -0.37 27.65 -8.01
CA THR A 389 -0.63 26.94 -9.26
C THR A 389 0.41 27.27 -10.33
N ARG A 390 0.70 28.56 -10.55
CA ARG A 390 1.72 28.99 -11.51
C ARG A 390 3.12 28.47 -11.13
N ALA A 391 3.49 28.50 -9.87
CA ALA A 391 4.78 27.98 -9.42
C ALA A 391 4.92 26.46 -9.66
N ILE A 392 3.87 25.69 -9.38
CA ILE A 392 3.87 24.23 -9.62
C ILE A 392 3.94 23.93 -11.12
N ILE A 393 3.18 24.64 -11.94
CA ILE A 393 3.25 24.47 -13.41
C ILE A 393 4.65 24.81 -13.92
N LEU A 394 5.27 25.89 -13.47
CA LEU A 394 6.64 26.26 -13.82
C LEU A 394 7.64 25.18 -13.45
N ALA A 395 7.52 24.59 -12.26
CA ALA A 395 8.36 23.48 -11.84
C ALA A 395 8.17 22.24 -12.74
N ALA A 396 6.91 21.90 -13.08
CA ALA A 396 6.60 20.79 -14.00
C ALA A 396 7.15 21.04 -15.41
N LEU A 397 7.06 22.27 -15.92
CA LEU A 397 7.66 22.66 -17.21
C LEU A 397 9.19 22.54 -17.17
N SER A 398 9.83 23.03 -16.12
CA SER A 398 11.29 22.92 -15.93
C SER A 398 11.75 21.47 -15.88
N ASN A 399 11.04 20.61 -15.15
CA ASN A 399 11.32 19.17 -15.09
C ASN A 399 11.13 18.48 -16.45
N THR A 400 10.10 18.89 -17.20
CA THR A 400 9.82 18.40 -18.54
C THR A 400 10.93 18.80 -19.52
N LEU A 401 11.40 20.06 -19.42
CA LEU A 401 12.53 20.56 -20.21
C LEU A 401 13.81 19.78 -19.93
N MET A 402 14.11 19.52 -18.65
CA MET A 402 15.27 18.73 -18.24
C MET A 402 15.24 17.31 -18.80
N LYS A 403 14.08 16.64 -18.80
CA LYS A 403 13.93 15.32 -19.43
C LYS A 403 14.14 15.39 -20.95
N GLY A 404 13.70 16.45 -21.59
CA GLY A 404 14.00 16.73 -22.99
C GLY A 404 15.52 16.85 -23.22
N ALA A 405 16.20 17.64 -22.41
CA ALA A 405 17.66 17.78 -22.48
C ALA A 405 18.38 16.43 -22.26
N ILE A 406 17.98 15.64 -21.26
CA ILE A 406 18.48 14.28 -21.03
C ILE A 406 18.32 13.42 -22.30
N ALA A 407 17.15 13.47 -22.93
CA ALA A 407 16.87 12.68 -24.13
C ALA A 407 17.79 13.04 -25.30
N PHE A 408 18.09 14.31 -25.49
CA PHE A 408 18.99 14.77 -26.55
C PHE A 408 20.47 14.48 -26.24
N LEU A 409 20.90 14.66 -24.99
CA LEU A 409 22.31 14.50 -24.61
C LEU A 409 22.70 13.03 -24.44
N LEU A 410 21.84 12.23 -23.84
CA LEU A 410 22.14 10.83 -23.48
C LEU A 410 21.55 9.81 -24.46
N GLY A 411 20.55 10.15 -25.24
CA GLY A 411 19.87 9.26 -26.17
C GLY A 411 20.42 9.27 -27.59
N THR A 412 19.89 8.38 -28.44
CA THR A 412 20.08 8.44 -29.90
C THR A 412 19.29 9.61 -30.51
N LYS A 413 19.64 10.02 -31.72
CA LYS A 413 18.91 11.08 -32.45
C LYS A 413 17.41 10.74 -32.60
N ILE A 414 17.07 9.46 -32.80
CA ILE A 414 15.68 8.99 -32.92
C ILE A 414 14.95 9.15 -31.58
N PHE A 415 15.55 8.68 -30.50
CA PHE A 415 15.02 8.81 -29.13
C PHE A 415 14.82 10.28 -28.76
N GLY A 416 15.83 11.14 -28.96
CA GLY A 416 15.77 12.56 -28.66
C GLY A 416 14.68 13.30 -29.45
N ARG A 417 14.53 12.99 -30.77
CA ARG A 417 13.49 13.61 -31.63
C ARG A 417 12.08 13.25 -31.15
N GLN A 418 11.82 11.97 -30.83
CA GLN A 418 10.49 11.54 -30.37
C GLN A 418 10.14 12.13 -29.01
N MET A 419 11.10 12.06 -28.07
CA MET A 419 10.95 12.70 -26.76
C MET A 419 10.78 14.22 -26.89
N GLY A 420 11.61 14.86 -27.70
CA GLY A 420 11.54 16.30 -27.94
C GLY A 420 10.19 16.76 -28.52
N PHE A 421 9.63 16.01 -29.47
CA PHE A 421 8.29 16.29 -30.01
C PHE A 421 7.21 16.15 -28.94
N ALA A 422 7.19 15.01 -28.22
CA ALA A 422 6.18 14.72 -27.20
C ALA A 422 6.25 15.71 -26.04
N LEU A 423 7.45 15.94 -25.50
CA LEU A 423 7.64 16.88 -24.39
C LEU A 423 7.46 18.33 -24.83
N GLY A 424 7.79 18.66 -26.09
CA GLY A 424 7.50 19.96 -26.67
C GLY A 424 6.02 20.27 -26.71
N LEU A 425 5.17 19.28 -27.04
CA LEU A 425 3.72 19.42 -26.97
C LEU A 425 3.24 19.67 -25.53
N VAL A 426 3.77 18.92 -24.58
CA VAL A 426 3.47 19.10 -23.15
C VAL A 426 3.88 20.51 -22.66
N LEU A 427 5.08 20.98 -23.07
CA LEU A 427 5.57 22.33 -22.75
C LEU A 427 4.66 23.40 -23.33
N LEU A 428 4.24 23.27 -24.59
CA LEU A 428 3.33 24.22 -25.24
C LEU A 428 2.01 24.34 -24.45
N VAL A 429 1.38 23.19 -24.14
CA VAL A 429 0.14 23.16 -23.35
C VAL A 429 0.33 23.77 -21.98
N GLY A 430 1.44 23.48 -21.32
CA GLY A 430 1.74 24.01 -19.98
C GLY A 430 1.97 25.53 -20.00
N VAL A 431 2.62 26.07 -21.03
CA VAL A 431 2.78 27.54 -21.21
C VAL A 431 1.41 28.20 -21.45
N ILE A 432 0.54 27.61 -22.26
CA ILE A 432 -0.83 28.11 -22.43
C ILE A 432 -1.58 28.05 -21.07
N ALA A 433 -1.46 26.97 -20.34
CA ALA A 433 -2.13 26.81 -19.06
C ALA A 433 -1.70 27.86 -18.02
N ILE A 434 -0.41 28.27 -17.99
CA ILE A 434 0.07 29.35 -17.09
C ILE A 434 -0.60 30.69 -17.41
N VAL A 435 -0.84 30.98 -18.69
CA VAL A 435 -1.45 32.25 -19.12
C VAL A 435 -2.93 32.30 -18.74
N LEU A 436 -3.60 31.15 -18.67
CA LEU A 436 -5.03 31.05 -18.36
C LEU A 436 -5.32 31.03 -16.83
N VAL A 437 -4.35 30.75 -15.98
CA VAL A 437 -4.41 30.73 -14.51
C VAL A 437 -3.84 32.02 -13.92
#